data_71c9d926f7fd6763c3a2c62440aa5633
#
_entry.id   71c9d926f7fd6763c3a2c62440aa5633
#
_cell.length_a   1.000
_cell.length_b   1.000
_cell.length_c   1.000
_cell.angle_alpha   90.00
_cell.angle_beta   90.00
_cell.angle_gamma   90.00
#
_symmetry.space_group_name_H-M   'P 1'
#
loop_
_entity.id
_entity.type
_entity.pdbx_description
1 polymer ?
#
loop_
_entity_poly.entity_id
_entity_poly.type
_entity_poly.pdbx_seq_one_letter_code
_entity_poly.pdbx_strand_id
1 'polypeptide(L)'
;KLLLQEEAEMHLRIDSTRIPSTGCNVLAKKSGQIDDRLVFCAHIDTKKSTPGAIDNGGGVVILLALADLLQDYSGKYTIELLINNGEDYYAYPGGMQYLAENIDTFDQIAAAINADGVGLKGSRTTYCSFNASDRMNRIISNVFQDSSKFIERDPWYQSDHMLFAMNGRPAVALTTEDFDNAWANIAHTAKDTIDLADIDILADTAVALRELIDELNRDL
;
A
#
# COMPACT_ATOMS: atom_id res chain seq x y z
N LYS A 1 3.97 30.57 6.43
CA LYS A 1 3.86 32.05 6.52
C LYS A 1 5.21 32.77 6.34
N LEU A 2 6.34 32.22 6.82
CA LEU A 2 7.68 32.84 6.66
C LEU A 2 8.16 32.85 5.19
N LEU A 3 7.78 31.85 4.38
CA LEU A 3 8.17 31.75 2.98
C LEU A 3 7.48 32.74 2.03
N LEU A 4 6.49 33.50 2.54
CA LEU A 4 5.76 34.52 1.78
C LEU A 4 6.27 35.96 2.04
N GLN A 5 7.33 36.12 2.83
CA GLN A 5 8.00 37.43 3.00
C GLN A 5 9.06 37.58 1.91
N GLU A 6 8.85 38.50 1.00
CA GLU A 6 9.87 38.97 0.06
C GLU A 6 11.09 39.42 0.89
N GLU A 7 12.30 38.91 0.52
CA GLU A 7 13.59 39.23 1.19
C GLU A 7 13.89 38.43 2.49
N ALA A 8 13.20 37.32 2.79
CA ALA A 8 13.62 36.46 3.89
C ALA A 8 14.85 35.60 3.48
N GLU A 9 15.96 35.83 4.13
CA GLU A 9 17.16 34.97 4.00
C GLU A 9 17.09 33.85 5.04
N MET A 10 17.22 32.60 4.58
CA MET A 10 17.18 31.43 5.45
C MET A 10 18.48 30.65 5.34
N HIS A 11 19.18 30.46 6.47
CA HIS A 11 20.36 29.61 6.57
C HIS A 11 19.93 28.23 7.13
N LEU A 12 20.07 27.18 6.32
CA LEU A 12 19.86 25.80 6.73
C LEU A 12 21.19 25.07 6.88
N ARG A 13 21.44 24.50 8.05
CA ARG A 13 22.57 23.61 8.30
C ARG A 13 22.04 22.24 8.69
N ILE A 14 22.44 21.20 7.93
CA ILE A 14 22.09 19.81 8.20
C ILE A 14 23.36 19.06 8.58
N ASP A 15 23.41 18.57 9.83
CA ASP A 15 24.45 17.66 10.31
C ASP A 15 23.84 16.24 10.37
N SER A 16 24.25 15.37 9.45
CA SER A 16 23.75 14.00 9.39
C SER A 16 24.89 13.02 9.10
N THR A 17 24.77 11.81 9.64
CA THR A 17 25.69 10.71 9.37
C THR A 17 24.90 9.53 8.80
N ARG A 18 25.34 9.01 7.66
CA ARG A 18 24.76 7.80 7.09
C ARG A 18 25.22 6.59 7.92
N ILE A 19 24.27 5.86 8.50
CA ILE A 19 24.53 4.62 9.23
C ILE A 19 24.24 3.46 8.28
N PRO A 20 25.22 2.62 7.91
CA PRO A 20 24.99 1.43 7.11
C PRO A 20 24.01 0.51 7.83
N SER A 21 23.00 0.07 7.13
CA SER A 21 22.01 -0.91 7.63
C SER A 21 21.59 -1.85 6.50
N THR A 22 21.01 -2.99 6.85
CA THR A 22 20.48 -3.98 5.92
C THR A 22 19.03 -4.24 6.27
N GLY A 23 18.17 -4.27 5.26
CA GLY A 23 16.77 -4.70 5.35
C GLY A 23 16.48 -5.75 4.28
N CYS A 24 15.35 -6.42 4.38
CA CYS A 24 14.91 -7.39 3.39
C CYS A 24 13.44 -7.12 3.05
N ASN A 25 13.09 -7.23 1.78
CA ASN A 25 11.71 -7.43 1.38
C ASN A 25 11.31 -8.89 1.65
N VAL A 26 10.04 -9.12 1.96
CA VAL A 26 9.48 -10.46 2.00
C VAL A 26 8.54 -10.62 0.82
N LEU A 27 8.78 -11.64 0.02
CA LEU A 27 8.01 -11.93 -1.17
C LEU A 27 7.40 -13.32 -1.08
N ALA A 28 6.07 -13.40 -1.23
CA ALA A 28 5.36 -14.67 -1.34
C ALA A 28 4.63 -14.72 -2.69
N LYS A 29 4.66 -15.89 -3.32
CA LYS A 29 4.03 -16.13 -4.62
C LYS A 29 3.07 -17.31 -4.58
N LYS A 30 1.89 -17.13 -5.16
CA LYS A 30 0.95 -18.20 -5.49
C LYS A 30 0.76 -18.23 -7.00
N SER A 31 1.29 -19.27 -7.66
CA SER A 31 1.22 -19.39 -9.11
C SER A 31 -0.22 -19.48 -9.58
N GLY A 32 -0.54 -18.73 -10.62
CA GLY A 32 -1.76 -18.82 -11.41
C GLY A 32 -1.52 -19.66 -12.67
N GLN A 33 -2.44 -19.51 -13.62
CA GLN A 33 -2.38 -20.19 -14.92
C GLN A 33 -1.47 -19.45 -15.94
N ILE A 34 -1.21 -18.15 -15.70
CA ILE A 34 -0.35 -17.29 -16.51
C ILE A 34 0.68 -16.58 -15.64
N ASP A 35 1.74 -16.09 -16.26
CA ASP A 35 2.82 -15.38 -15.57
C ASP A 35 2.48 -13.93 -15.22
N ASP A 36 1.44 -13.35 -15.84
CA ASP A 36 0.95 -12.03 -15.46
C ASP A 36 0.53 -12.00 -14.00
N ARG A 37 0.89 -10.91 -13.30
CA ARG A 37 0.83 -10.84 -11.84
C ARG A 37 -0.16 -9.79 -11.35
N LEU A 38 -0.87 -10.14 -10.27
CA LEU A 38 -1.49 -9.18 -9.38
C LEU A 38 -0.59 -9.06 -8.13
N VAL A 39 -0.05 -7.88 -7.91
CA VAL A 39 0.88 -7.59 -6.80
C VAL A 39 0.12 -6.88 -5.68
N PHE A 40 0.14 -7.45 -4.48
CA PHE A 40 -0.40 -6.82 -3.28
C PHE A 40 0.77 -6.42 -2.39
N CYS A 41 0.86 -5.14 -2.04
CA CYS A 41 1.99 -4.62 -1.29
C CYS A 41 1.59 -3.86 -0.03
N ALA A 42 2.49 -3.88 0.94
CA ALA A 42 2.48 -3.07 2.15
C ALA A 42 3.93 -2.98 2.66
N HIS A 43 4.32 -1.86 3.26
CA HIS A 43 5.65 -1.79 3.86
C HIS A 43 5.65 -2.29 5.30
N ILE A 44 6.81 -2.76 5.77
CA ILE A 44 7.00 -3.32 7.12
C ILE A 44 7.82 -2.41 8.03
N ASP A 45 8.61 -1.53 7.44
CA ASP A 45 9.43 -0.60 8.20
C ASP A 45 8.60 0.55 8.78
N THR A 46 9.13 1.15 9.84
CA THR A 46 8.53 2.29 10.54
C THR A 46 9.61 3.31 10.87
N LYS A 47 9.23 4.54 11.13
CA LYS A 47 10.14 5.56 11.67
C LYS A 47 10.68 5.13 13.03
N LYS A 48 11.90 5.54 13.34
CA LYS A 48 12.55 5.27 14.62
C LYS A 48 11.64 5.71 15.78
N SER A 49 11.43 4.82 16.74
CA SER A 49 10.61 5.02 17.95
C SER A 49 9.11 5.12 17.70
N THR A 50 8.64 4.66 16.53
CA THR A 50 7.22 4.52 16.19
C THR A 50 6.84 3.04 16.28
N PRO A 51 5.77 2.67 17.00
CA PRO A 51 5.27 1.29 17.02
C PRO A 51 4.78 0.81 15.65
N GLY A 52 4.18 1.70 14.84
CA GLY A 52 3.79 1.41 13.47
C GLY A 52 2.59 0.48 13.33
N ALA A 53 1.58 0.62 14.19
CA ALA A 53 0.40 -0.25 14.12
C ALA A 53 -0.51 0.09 12.93
N ILE A 54 -0.70 1.38 12.68
CA ILE A 54 -1.48 1.89 11.54
C ILE A 54 -0.58 2.09 10.34
N ASP A 55 0.62 2.59 10.56
CA ASP A 55 1.64 2.88 9.54
C ASP A 55 2.91 2.01 9.77
N ASN A 56 3.00 0.75 9.21
CA ASN A 56 2.00 0.11 8.37
C ASN A 56 1.78 -1.37 8.79
N GLY A 57 1.70 -1.64 10.12
CA GLY A 57 1.37 -2.97 10.63
C GLY A 57 0.01 -3.49 10.13
N GLY A 58 -0.98 -2.58 9.99
CA GLY A 58 -2.29 -2.91 9.44
C GLY A 58 -2.22 -3.46 8.03
N GLY A 59 -1.46 -2.84 7.13
CA GLY A 59 -1.25 -3.32 5.77
C GLY A 59 -0.60 -4.70 5.74
N VAL A 60 0.43 -4.93 6.57
CA VAL A 60 1.07 -6.25 6.68
C VAL A 60 0.08 -7.32 7.15
N VAL A 61 -0.76 -7.02 8.15
CA VAL A 61 -1.80 -7.95 8.65
C VAL A 61 -2.82 -8.27 7.56
N ILE A 62 -3.23 -7.30 6.75
CA ILE A 62 -4.12 -7.53 5.60
C ILE A 62 -3.47 -8.51 4.61
N LEU A 63 -2.18 -8.35 4.27
CA LEU A 63 -1.49 -9.28 3.36
C LEU A 63 -1.37 -10.69 3.95
N LEU A 64 -1.13 -10.83 5.26
CA LEU A 64 -1.11 -12.13 5.92
C LEU A 64 -2.49 -12.81 5.91
N ALA A 65 -3.56 -12.05 6.18
CA ALA A 65 -4.93 -12.56 6.09
C ALA A 65 -5.29 -12.95 4.65
N LEU A 66 -4.88 -12.14 3.66
CA LEU A 66 -5.06 -12.46 2.25
C LEU A 66 -4.30 -13.73 1.85
N ALA A 67 -3.08 -13.95 2.35
CA ALA A 67 -2.34 -15.19 2.11
C ALA A 67 -3.11 -16.43 2.59
N ASP A 68 -3.75 -16.34 3.76
CA ASP A 68 -4.59 -17.42 4.29
C ASP A 68 -5.83 -17.65 3.41
N LEU A 69 -6.50 -16.59 2.95
CA LEU A 69 -7.63 -16.66 2.04
C LEU A 69 -7.27 -17.20 0.64
N LEU A 70 -6.00 -17.25 0.29
CA LEU A 70 -5.49 -17.71 -1.01
C LEU A 70 -4.98 -19.15 -1.00
N GLN A 71 -5.16 -19.92 0.09
CA GLN A 71 -4.65 -21.29 0.17
C GLN A 71 -5.12 -22.16 -1.00
N ASP A 72 -6.39 -22.07 -1.35
CA ASP A 72 -7.04 -22.84 -2.43
C ASP A 72 -7.08 -22.09 -3.77
N TYR A 73 -6.33 -21.01 -3.90
CA TYR A 73 -6.32 -20.20 -5.11
C TYR A 73 -5.79 -20.98 -6.31
N SER A 74 -6.53 -20.95 -7.43
CA SER A 74 -6.19 -21.58 -8.71
C SER A 74 -6.62 -20.71 -9.91
N GLY A 75 -6.67 -19.40 -9.73
CA GLY A 75 -7.10 -18.44 -10.75
C GLY A 75 -6.12 -18.25 -11.89
N LYS A 76 -6.43 -17.32 -12.78
CA LYS A 76 -5.66 -16.99 -13.98
C LYS A 76 -4.32 -16.35 -13.64
N TYR A 77 -4.34 -15.27 -12.87
CA TYR A 77 -3.14 -14.48 -12.55
C TYR A 77 -2.27 -15.13 -11.48
N THR A 78 -0.97 -14.99 -11.59
CA THR A 78 -0.06 -15.24 -10.45
C THR A 78 -0.25 -14.14 -9.40
N ILE A 79 -0.48 -14.53 -8.14
CA ILE A 79 -0.57 -13.59 -7.03
C ILE A 79 0.79 -13.42 -6.39
N GLU A 80 1.19 -12.18 -6.15
CA GLU A 80 2.43 -11.83 -5.48
C GLU A 80 2.13 -10.93 -4.28
N LEU A 81 2.56 -11.33 -3.08
CA LEU A 81 2.48 -10.53 -1.87
C LEU A 81 3.85 -9.96 -1.59
N LEU A 82 3.99 -8.66 -1.67
CA LEU A 82 5.22 -7.92 -1.45
C LEU A 82 5.13 -7.15 -0.12
N ILE A 83 5.81 -7.65 0.90
CA ILE A 83 6.03 -6.90 2.13
C ILE A 83 7.35 -6.15 1.94
N ASN A 84 7.23 -4.86 1.62
CA ASN A 84 8.33 -3.99 1.24
C ASN A 84 9.06 -3.41 2.47
N ASN A 85 10.32 -3.05 2.32
CA ASN A 85 11.13 -2.48 3.40
C ASN A 85 11.81 -1.19 2.94
N GLY A 86 11.73 -0.15 3.76
CA GLY A 86 12.36 1.15 3.50
C GLY A 86 11.46 2.15 2.78
N GLU A 87 10.15 1.98 2.83
CA GLU A 87 9.19 2.97 2.33
C GLU A 87 9.29 4.26 3.13
N ASP A 88 9.29 4.15 4.44
CA ASP A 88 9.42 5.24 5.40
C ASP A 88 10.79 5.95 5.35
N TYR A 89 11.72 5.51 4.51
CA TYR A 89 13.04 6.10 4.34
C TYR A 89 13.23 6.66 2.93
N TYR A 90 13.73 7.88 2.83
CA TYR A 90 13.80 8.68 1.60
C TYR A 90 14.46 8.02 0.39
N ALA A 91 15.29 7.00 0.57
CA ALA A 91 15.93 6.31 -0.53
C ALA A 91 15.07 5.19 -1.13
N TYR A 92 13.96 4.83 -0.47
CA TYR A 92 13.03 3.79 -0.88
C TYR A 92 13.74 2.49 -1.36
N PRO A 93 14.69 1.96 -0.56
CA PRO A 93 15.64 0.94 -1.06
C PRO A 93 14.95 -0.37 -1.44
N GLY A 94 13.92 -0.80 -0.71
CA GLY A 94 13.20 -2.03 -0.99
C GLY A 94 12.42 -1.98 -2.29
N GLY A 95 11.67 -0.90 -2.53
CA GLY A 95 10.95 -0.71 -3.78
C GLY A 95 11.89 -0.57 -4.98
N MET A 96 12.99 0.14 -4.85
CA MET A 96 14.00 0.25 -5.91
C MET A 96 14.69 -1.08 -6.21
N GLN A 97 14.93 -1.91 -5.20
CA GLN A 97 15.44 -3.27 -5.41
C GLN A 97 14.40 -4.12 -6.13
N TYR A 98 13.13 -4.10 -5.68
CA TYR A 98 12.05 -4.83 -6.35
C TYR A 98 11.92 -4.45 -7.83
N LEU A 99 11.96 -3.16 -8.15
CA LEU A 99 11.94 -2.67 -9.52
C LEU A 99 13.12 -3.21 -10.33
N ALA A 100 14.34 -3.13 -9.79
CA ALA A 100 15.55 -3.59 -10.47
C ALA A 100 15.53 -5.10 -10.76
N GLU A 101 15.04 -5.91 -9.81
CA GLU A 101 14.93 -7.37 -9.93
C GLU A 101 13.82 -7.81 -10.91
N ASN A 102 12.82 -6.95 -11.15
CA ASN A 102 11.69 -7.24 -12.02
C ASN A 102 11.68 -6.41 -13.31
N ILE A 103 12.73 -5.68 -13.64
CA ILE A 103 12.72 -4.70 -14.73
C ILE A 103 12.30 -5.30 -16.08
N ASP A 104 12.72 -6.53 -16.40
CA ASP A 104 12.43 -7.21 -17.65
C ASP A 104 11.01 -7.83 -17.71
N THR A 105 10.31 -7.88 -16.60
CA THR A 105 8.96 -8.46 -16.46
C THR A 105 7.99 -7.52 -15.76
N PHE A 106 8.36 -6.25 -15.61
CA PHE A 106 7.52 -5.27 -14.90
C PHE A 106 6.23 -4.97 -15.68
N ASP A 107 6.25 -5.11 -16.98
CA ASP A 107 5.09 -5.01 -17.87
C ASP A 107 4.07 -6.16 -17.71
N GLN A 108 4.48 -7.30 -17.14
CA GLN A 108 3.60 -8.41 -16.79
C GLN A 108 2.82 -8.17 -15.46
N ILE A 109 3.04 -7.05 -14.79
CA ILE A 109 2.21 -6.67 -13.64
C ILE A 109 0.88 -6.13 -14.15
N ALA A 110 -0.17 -6.94 -14.07
CA ALA A 110 -1.51 -6.57 -14.50
C ALA A 110 -2.13 -5.48 -13.62
N ALA A 111 -1.89 -5.55 -12.31
CA ALA A 111 -2.22 -4.51 -11.35
C ALA A 111 -1.40 -4.65 -10.07
N ALA A 112 -1.21 -3.52 -9.37
CA ALA A 112 -0.67 -3.49 -8.02
C ALA A 112 -1.68 -2.90 -7.04
N ILE A 113 -1.80 -3.46 -5.86
CA ILE A 113 -2.72 -3.01 -4.81
C ILE A 113 -1.92 -2.77 -3.53
N ASN A 114 -1.88 -1.55 -3.06
CA ASN A 114 -1.16 -1.15 -1.86
C ASN A 114 -2.13 -0.91 -0.71
N ALA A 115 -1.83 -1.48 0.46
CA ALA A 115 -2.53 -1.19 1.71
C ALA A 115 -1.58 -0.46 2.66
N ASP A 116 -1.85 0.83 2.91
CA ASP A 116 -1.02 1.67 3.75
C ASP A 116 -1.87 2.61 4.60
N GLY A 117 -1.72 2.51 5.93
CA GLY A 117 -2.49 3.26 6.90
C GLY A 117 -3.95 2.79 7.05
N VAL A 118 -4.23 1.52 6.77
CA VAL A 118 -5.57 0.93 6.92
C VAL A 118 -5.78 0.39 8.34
N GLY A 119 -7.03 0.42 8.81
CA GLY A 119 -7.41 -0.21 10.07
C GLY A 119 -7.56 0.73 11.25
N LEU A 120 -7.57 2.05 11.05
CA LEU A 120 -7.78 3.01 12.13
C LEU A 120 -9.21 2.92 12.69
N LYS A 121 -9.36 2.72 14.00
CA LYS A 121 -10.64 2.68 14.71
C LYS A 121 -11.53 3.88 14.41
N GLY A 122 -12.80 3.59 14.11
CA GLY A 122 -13.80 4.61 13.85
C GLY A 122 -13.68 5.28 12.48
N SER A 123 -12.81 4.75 11.61
CA SER A 123 -12.59 5.22 10.24
C SER A 123 -12.94 4.10 9.25
N ARG A 124 -13.22 4.46 8.00
CA ARG A 124 -13.42 3.50 6.91
C ARG A 124 -12.14 3.36 6.09
N THR A 125 -12.05 2.28 5.33
CA THR A 125 -11.01 2.15 4.31
C THR A 125 -11.37 3.01 3.10
N THR A 126 -10.43 3.82 2.63
CA THR A 126 -10.58 4.55 1.37
C THR A 126 -9.75 3.91 0.26
N TYR A 127 -10.17 4.11 -0.99
CA TYR A 127 -9.43 3.64 -2.15
C TYR A 127 -9.35 4.70 -3.25
N CYS A 128 -8.30 4.65 -4.04
CA CYS A 128 -8.17 5.35 -5.31
C CYS A 128 -7.38 4.51 -6.29
N SER A 129 -7.49 4.82 -7.59
CA SER A 129 -6.82 4.09 -8.65
C SER A 129 -5.96 4.98 -9.53
N PHE A 130 -4.92 4.39 -10.14
CA PHE A 130 -3.99 5.03 -11.07
C PHE A 130 -3.86 4.14 -12.30
N ASN A 131 -3.82 4.74 -13.48
CA ASN A 131 -3.61 4.04 -14.76
C ASN A 131 -4.59 2.87 -15.01
N ALA A 132 -5.66 2.78 -14.24
CA ALA A 132 -6.66 1.72 -14.41
C ALA A 132 -7.56 2.02 -15.62
N SER A 133 -7.90 0.98 -16.38
CA SER A 133 -8.90 1.10 -17.44
C SER A 133 -10.29 1.31 -16.87
N ASP A 134 -11.22 1.84 -17.68
CA ASP A 134 -12.63 2.00 -17.27
C ASP A 134 -13.25 0.68 -16.80
N ARG A 135 -12.84 -0.44 -17.38
CA ARG A 135 -13.29 -1.77 -16.97
C ARG A 135 -12.76 -2.13 -15.58
N MET A 136 -11.49 -1.92 -15.35
CA MET A 136 -10.87 -2.18 -14.04
C MET A 136 -11.47 -1.27 -12.96
N ASN A 137 -11.70 0.01 -13.26
CA ASN A 137 -12.36 0.95 -12.34
C ASN A 137 -13.77 0.48 -11.96
N ARG A 138 -14.55 -0.06 -12.90
CA ARG A 138 -15.86 -0.64 -12.58
C ARG A 138 -15.77 -1.85 -11.66
N ILE A 139 -14.78 -2.73 -11.86
CA ILE A 139 -14.54 -3.88 -10.97
C ILE A 139 -14.20 -3.38 -9.56
N ILE A 140 -13.26 -2.45 -9.46
CA ILE A 140 -12.84 -1.85 -8.18
C ILE A 140 -14.04 -1.23 -7.46
N SER A 141 -14.81 -0.37 -8.15
CA SER A 141 -15.99 0.28 -7.56
C SER A 141 -17.07 -0.71 -7.14
N ASN A 142 -17.25 -1.83 -7.87
CA ASN A 142 -18.22 -2.86 -7.49
C ASN A 142 -17.78 -3.62 -6.24
N VAL A 143 -16.51 -3.98 -6.12
CA VAL A 143 -15.96 -4.67 -4.94
C VAL A 143 -16.04 -3.78 -3.70
N PHE A 144 -15.70 -2.51 -3.84
CA PHE A 144 -15.70 -1.55 -2.72
C PHE A 144 -17.01 -0.76 -2.59
N GLN A 145 -18.14 -1.29 -3.09
CA GLN A 145 -19.43 -0.57 -3.11
C GLN A 145 -20.11 -0.39 -1.75
N ASP A 146 -19.75 -1.17 -0.73
CA ASP A 146 -20.30 -1.00 0.62
C ASP A 146 -19.78 0.27 1.27
N SER A 147 -20.54 1.35 1.14
CA SER A 147 -20.18 2.67 1.66
C SER A 147 -20.11 2.75 3.19
N SER A 148 -20.55 1.73 3.91
CA SER A 148 -20.33 1.65 5.37
C SER A 148 -18.91 1.24 5.72
N LYS A 149 -18.16 0.61 4.80
CA LYS A 149 -16.82 0.08 4.97
C LYS A 149 -15.78 0.80 4.11
N PHE A 150 -16.16 1.18 2.88
CA PHE A 150 -15.26 1.67 1.85
C PHE A 150 -15.73 3.00 1.26
N ILE A 151 -14.79 3.88 0.93
CA ILE A 151 -15.05 5.15 0.25
C ILE A 151 -14.01 5.39 -0.84
N GLU A 152 -14.48 5.79 -2.03
CA GLU A 152 -13.59 6.33 -3.04
C GLU A 152 -13.07 7.71 -2.61
N ARG A 153 -11.78 7.97 -2.82
CA ARG A 153 -11.13 9.24 -2.49
C ARG A 153 -10.36 9.81 -3.69
N ASP A 154 -9.98 11.07 -3.58
CA ASP A 154 -9.04 11.66 -4.52
C ASP A 154 -7.67 10.95 -4.45
N PRO A 155 -6.97 10.79 -5.59
CA PRO A 155 -5.65 10.18 -5.64
C PRO A 155 -4.64 10.87 -4.71
N TRP A 156 -3.86 10.08 -3.97
CA TRP A 156 -2.72 10.53 -3.20
C TRP A 156 -1.43 9.90 -3.73
N TYR A 157 -0.34 10.70 -3.79
CA TYR A 157 0.83 10.39 -4.58
C TYR A 157 2.05 9.99 -3.72
N GLN A 158 1.80 9.27 -2.66
CA GLN A 158 2.82 8.78 -1.71
C GLN A 158 2.63 7.28 -1.51
N SER A 159 3.68 6.59 -0.96
CA SER A 159 3.67 5.16 -0.67
C SER A 159 3.90 4.23 -1.86
N ASP A 160 3.94 2.92 -1.59
CA ASP A 160 4.41 1.85 -2.47
C ASP A 160 3.68 1.75 -3.82
N HIS A 161 2.39 2.10 -3.89
CA HIS A 161 1.64 2.06 -5.16
C HIS A 161 2.24 2.97 -6.23
N MET A 162 2.95 4.02 -5.84
CA MET A 162 3.57 4.96 -6.80
C MET A 162 4.71 4.31 -7.57
N LEU A 163 5.38 3.29 -7.03
CA LEU A 163 6.36 2.52 -7.79
C LEU A 163 5.74 1.98 -9.08
N PHE A 164 4.55 1.42 -8.98
CA PHE A 164 3.82 0.82 -10.10
C PHE A 164 3.19 1.88 -10.99
N ALA A 165 2.51 2.85 -10.41
CA ALA A 165 1.83 3.91 -11.14
C ALA A 165 2.80 4.75 -12.00
N MET A 166 3.97 5.13 -11.48
CA MET A 166 4.99 5.89 -12.20
C MET A 166 5.67 5.09 -13.32
N ASN A 167 5.64 3.75 -13.24
CA ASN A 167 6.11 2.86 -14.28
C ASN A 167 4.97 2.36 -15.20
N GLY A 168 3.85 3.10 -15.26
CA GLY A 168 2.77 2.87 -16.20
C GLY A 168 1.88 1.66 -15.90
N ARG A 169 2.00 1.06 -14.70
CA ARG A 169 1.15 -0.07 -14.32
C ARG A 169 -0.11 0.41 -13.60
N PRO A 170 -1.26 -0.28 -13.79
CA PRO A 170 -2.44 -0.03 -12.99
C PRO A 170 -2.12 -0.21 -11.50
N ALA A 171 -2.55 0.74 -10.67
CA ALA A 171 -2.35 0.64 -9.23
C ALA A 171 -3.60 1.09 -8.47
N VAL A 172 -3.86 0.45 -7.33
CA VAL A 172 -4.90 0.81 -6.36
C VAL A 172 -4.22 1.10 -5.03
N ALA A 173 -4.56 2.22 -4.43
CA ALA A 173 -4.08 2.57 -3.10
C ALA A 173 -5.24 2.52 -2.10
N LEU A 174 -5.02 1.85 -0.98
CA LEU A 174 -5.94 1.76 0.15
C LEU A 174 -5.33 2.47 1.36
N THR A 175 -6.13 3.28 2.05
CA THR A 175 -5.73 3.95 3.29
C THR A 175 -6.95 4.25 4.17
N THR A 176 -6.77 4.98 5.28
CA THR A 176 -7.87 5.39 6.15
C THR A 176 -8.59 6.62 5.64
N GLU A 177 -9.90 6.72 5.90
CA GLU A 177 -10.70 7.93 5.62
C GLU A 177 -10.20 9.14 6.42
N ASP A 178 -9.84 8.95 7.67
CA ASP A 178 -9.29 10.01 8.54
C ASP A 178 -7.79 10.26 8.28
N PHE A 179 -7.45 10.33 7.01
CA PHE A 179 -6.07 10.43 6.53
C PHE A 179 -5.31 11.62 7.12
N ASP A 180 -5.90 12.81 7.08
CA ASP A 180 -5.22 14.04 7.53
C ASP A 180 -4.88 13.97 9.03
N ASN A 181 -5.79 13.46 9.85
CA ASN A 181 -5.53 13.27 11.28
C ASN A 181 -4.52 12.14 11.53
N ALA A 182 -4.63 11.02 10.81
CA ALA A 182 -3.70 9.92 10.93
C ALA A 182 -2.25 10.37 10.69
N TRP A 183 -1.99 11.09 9.61
CA TRP A 183 -0.65 11.57 9.26
C TRP A 183 -0.21 12.79 10.08
N ALA A 184 -1.11 13.66 10.52
CA ALA A 184 -0.73 14.81 11.34
C ALA A 184 -0.43 14.45 12.81
N ASN A 185 -1.07 13.41 13.36
CA ASN A 185 -1.13 13.20 14.80
C ASN A 185 -0.77 11.79 15.28
N ILE A 186 -0.75 10.78 14.41
CA ILE A 186 -0.60 9.35 14.77
C ILE A 186 0.63 8.77 14.09
N ALA A 187 0.63 8.66 12.76
CA ALA A 187 1.73 8.09 11.98
C ALA A 187 3.06 8.78 12.29
N HIS A 188 4.16 8.05 12.25
CA HIS A 188 5.50 8.53 12.58
C HIS A 188 5.67 9.06 14.03
N THR A 189 4.76 8.71 14.94
CA THR A 189 4.83 9.11 16.34
C THR A 189 4.69 7.89 17.29
N ALA A 190 5.03 8.09 18.57
CA ALA A 190 4.81 7.07 19.59
C ALA A 190 3.31 6.75 19.87
N LYS A 191 2.39 7.47 19.23
CA LYS A 191 0.94 7.25 19.38
C LYS A 191 0.41 6.17 18.43
N ASP A 192 1.17 5.76 17.43
CA ASP A 192 0.78 4.75 16.46
C ASP A 192 0.84 3.35 17.07
N THR A 193 -0.08 3.07 17.96
CA THR A 193 -0.10 1.88 18.79
C THR A 193 -1.25 0.93 18.43
N ILE A 194 -1.11 -0.36 18.81
CA ILE A 194 -2.05 -1.43 18.43
C ILE A 194 -3.49 -1.19 18.93
N ASP A 195 -3.68 -0.43 20.00
CA ASP A 195 -5.00 -0.09 20.53
C ASP A 195 -5.80 0.84 19.59
N LEU A 196 -5.15 1.47 18.64
CA LEU A 196 -5.81 2.24 17.57
C LEU A 196 -6.28 1.35 16.39
N ALA A 197 -5.78 0.13 16.29
CA ALA A 197 -6.15 -0.76 15.20
C ALA A 197 -7.51 -1.44 15.45
N ASP A 198 -8.30 -1.56 14.38
CA ASP A 198 -9.57 -2.26 14.34
C ASP A 198 -9.45 -3.52 13.47
N ILE A 199 -9.59 -4.68 14.10
CA ILE A 199 -9.43 -5.97 13.43
C ILE A 199 -10.53 -6.23 12.39
N ASP A 200 -11.74 -5.72 12.60
CA ASP A 200 -12.85 -5.93 11.67
C ASP A 200 -12.60 -5.16 10.37
N ILE A 201 -12.05 -3.94 10.45
CA ILE A 201 -11.67 -3.16 9.26
C ILE A 201 -10.57 -3.90 8.46
N LEU A 202 -9.57 -4.46 9.15
CA LEU A 202 -8.50 -5.22 8.50
C LEU A 202 -9.03 -6.48 7.83
N ALA A 203 -9.90 -7.23 8.51
CA ALA A 203 -10.53 -8.44 7.98
C ALA A 203 -11.44 -8.13 6.79
N ASP A 204 -12.29 -7.13 6.88
CA ASP A 204 -13.16 -6.68 5.79
C ASP A 204 -12.35 -6.28 4.56
N THR A 205 -11.24 -5.58 4.76
CA THR A 205 -10.34 -5.19 3.67
C THR A 205 -9.69 -6.42 3.02
N ALA A 206 -9.19 -7.38 3.80
CA ALA A 206 -8.61 -8.62 3.24
C ALA A 206 -9.63 -9.43 2.44
N VAL A 207 -10.89 -9.52 2.91
CA VAL A 207 -11.98 -10.19 2.19
C VAL A 207 -12.31 -9.46 0.89
N ALA A 208 -12.38 -8.14 0.90
CA ALA A 208 -12.62 -7.34 -0.31
C ALA A 208 -11.46 -7.49 -1.33
N LEU A 209 -10.21 -7.58 -0.88
CA LEU A 209 -9.08 -7.87 -1.76
C LEU A 209 -9.16 -9.27 -2.37
N ARG A 210 -9.63 -10.27 -1.62
CA ARG A 210 -9.88 -11.59 -2.17
C ARG A 210 -10.98 -11.55 -3.23
N GLU A 211 -12.06 -10.83 -2.99
CA GLU A 211 -13.14 -10.63 -3.98
C GLU A 211 -12.62 -9.90 -5.23
N LEU A 212 -11.77 -8.88 -5.06
CA LEU A 212 -11.14 -8.17 -6.18
C LEU A 212 -10.33 -9.13 -7.07
N ILE A 213 -9.55 -10.04 -6.47
CA ILE A 213 -8.83 -11.08 -7.20
C ILE A 213 -9.79 -11.96 -8.02
N ASP A 214 -10.90 -12.40 -7.40
CA ASP A 214 -11.86 -13.27 -8.06
C ASP A 214 -12.55 -12.57 -9.23
N GLU A 215 -12.94 -11.31 -9.08
CA GLU A 215 -13.52 -10.50 -10.17
C GLU A 215 -12.53 -10.23 -11.30
N LEU A 216 -11.28 -9.88 -10.99
CA LEU A 216 -10.24 -9.70 -12.00
C LEU A 216 -9.96 -10.99 -12.77
N ASN A 217 -10.04 -12.16 -12.12
CA ASN A 217 -9.87 -13.45 -12.79
C ASN A 217 -11.01 -13.80 -13.75
N ARG A 218 -12.25 -13.34 -13.50
CA ARG A 218 -13.40 -13.61 -14.35
C ARG A 218 -13.42 -12.74 -15.58
N ASP A 219 -12.93 -11.53 -15.46
CA ASP A 219 -13.26 -10.46 -16.41
C ASP A 219 -12.06 -9.99 -17.25
N LEU A 220 -10.84 -10.33 -16.91
CA LEU A 220 -9.65 -10.03 -17.70
C LEU A 220 -9.05 -11.30 -18.30
#